data_06e039accce0a619c032f57997d10afe
#
_entry.id   06e039accce0a619c032f57997d10afe
#
_cell.length_a   1.000
_cell.length_b   1.000
_cell.length_c   1.000
_cell.angle_alpha   90.00
_cell.angle_beta   90.00
_cell.angle_gamma   90.00
#
_symmetry.space_group_name_H-M   'P 1'
#
loop_
_entity.id
_entity.type
_entity.pdbx_description
1 polymer ?
#
loop_
_entity_poly.entity_id
_entity_poly.type
_entity_poly.pdbx_seq_one_letter_code
_entity_poly.pdbx_strand_id
1 'polypeptide(L)'
;MLSEKDFTEEALAVLKWLVAIPSITRTSGDEIISHTIYNTVAEFTYFKTHPDYLNYITHDDQKNHSFTAFVRRDVLTTQTLVVMCNTDTSSNEVFGTLKSYAFKSDELKEKLKTLQLSAEQLSKINDPNNVYGLGSFENKAPIAGMLILLKYFTERLWELPVNLLFICNSESLNGHEGIRTCLSYIHELINEQKIDLTLALTFKPESMFNNSKALSLYTANMGKVEAGFYIFGEGTDSEQPFKGFSPTLVASKIIEEIELNPEITSSLSNRAIAPTFNYLHTYNNRSPNTPDAVHLSFNFPFINLNLLDLVENLKQVAANAIEKTAFYTENRERQFCISNDLVFEDIAREAEVLSFNDLFYRASLHYKGNLKSAIEGLIQKCANEDLSNHDIIKTIIERLNELARLPRPSIVVFFGNDFIPQQQLRRSNSLDRELYIKINHAVEDFNKAREMQINIENECPANDNCFIRPVGIDVALKVLKDECPMPISTFYNLSAPGITFTYKGGDLYRALEHVDKRFFGDMLCFIHNIMLQIGPDEPQTYIDKTKDEALSALKVQDSDKKAKKSDPDKEPLKEDVKNDTSKTLSAQTNKKADDTEKTDTTPKKDDNSKKTDPVRI
;
A
#
# COMPACT_ATOMS: atom_id res chain seq x y z
N MET A 1 -28.52 -5.69 15.32
CA MET A 1 -27.07 -5.69 15.09
C MET A 1 -26.50 -7.07 15.46
N LEU A 2 -25.46 -7.54 14.76
CA LEU A 2 -24.72 -8.77 15.07
C LEU A 2 -24.18 -8.71 16.50
N SER A 3 -24.26 -9.82 17.27
CA SER A 3 -23.65 -9.81 18.60
C SER A 3 -22.13 -9.73 18.46
N GLU A 4 -21.48 -9.03 19.41
CA GLU A 4 -20.02 -8.91 19.40
C GLU A 4 -19.32 -10.27 19.45
N LYS A 5 -19.90 -11.22 20.20
CA LYS A 5 -19.36 -12.57 20.33
C LYS A 5 -19.38 -13.30 18.97
N ASP A 6 -20.53 -13.30 18.30
CA ASP A 6 -20.66 -13.97 16.99
C ASP A 6 -19.76 -13.32 15.96
N PHE A 7 -19.71 -11.97 15.94
CA PHE A 7 -18.81 -11.22 15.06
C PHE A 7 -17.34 -11.60 15.29
N THR A 8 -16.90 -11.65 16.54
CA THR A 8 -15.51 -12.00 16.87
C THR A 8 -15.17 -13.43 16.48
N GLU A 9 -16.07 -14.38 16.71
CA GLU A 9 -15.86 -15.80 16.36
C GLU A 9 -15.79 -15.99 14.84
N GLU A 10 -16.70 -15.39 14.09
CA GLU A 10 -16.69 -15.44 12.61
C GLU A 10 -15.46 -14.74 12.04
N ALA A 11 -15.13 -13.53 12.49
CA ALA A 11 -13.97 -12.78 12.02
C ALA A 11 -12.65 -13.50 12.34
N LEU A 12 -12.56 -14.19 13.49
CA LEU A 12 -11.40 -15.01 13.84
C LEU A 12 -11.21 -16.19 12.88
N ALA A 13 -12.30 -16.85 12.49
CA ALA A 13 -12.24 -17.94 11.52
C ALA A 13 -11.78 -17.43 10.15
N VAL A 14 -12.30 -16.28 9.71
CA VAL A 14 -11.89 -15.62 8.47
C VAL A 14 -10.43 -15.16 8.54
N LEU A 15 -9.97 -14.60 9.67
CA LEU A 15 -8.57 -14.22 9.85
C LEU A 15 -7.63 -15.42 9.66
N LYS A 16 -7.92 -16.55 10.30
CA LYS A 16 -7.09 -17.76 10.16
C LYS A 16 -7.05 -18.26 8.72
N TRP A 17 -8.17 -18.19 8.02
CA TRP A 17 -8.25 -18.53 6.60
C TRP A 17 -7.42 -17.57 5.74
N LEU A 18 -7.50 -16.25 5.96
CA LEU A 18 -6.68 -15.26 5.25
C LEU A 18 -5.18 -15.43 5.53
N VAL A 19 -4.81 -15.69 6.80
CA VAL A 19 -3.41 -15.94 7.17
C VAL A 19 -2.86 -17.17 6.44
N ALA A 20 -3.68 -18.20 6.24
CA ALA A 20 -3.26 -19.42 5.53
C ALA A 20 -2.95 -19.20 4.03
N ILE A 21 -3.35 -18.06 3.46
CA ILE A 21 -3.00 -17.67 2.08
C ILE A 21 -1.74 -16.80 2.12
N PRO A 22 -0.56 -17.30 1.68
CA PRO A 22 0.64 -16.47 1.59
C PRO A 22 0.43 -15.30 0.62
N SER A 23 0.65 -14.07 1.07
CA SER A 23 0.48 -12.86 0.25
C SER A 23 1.69 -11.94 0.34
N ILE A 24 2.88 -12.54 0.20
CA ILE A 24 4.13 -11.77 0.23
C ILE A 24 4.15 -10.85 -0.99
N THR A 25 4.37 -9.56 -0.77
CA THR A 25 4.44 -8.51 -1.80
C THR A 25 5.31 -8.93 -2.97
N ARG A 26 4.86 -8.67 -4.20
CA ARG A 26 5.53 -9.05 -5.47
C ARG A 26 5.68 -10.56 -5.70
N THR A 27 4.85 -11.37 -5.07
CA THR A 27 4.77 -12.81 -5.36
C THR A 27 3.38 -13.15 -5.92
N SER A 28 3.26 -14.32 -6.55
CA SER A 28 1.95 -14.83 -7.00
C SER A 28 0.92 -15.00 -5.86
N GLY A 29 1.38 -15.02 -4.61
CA GLY A 29 0.50 -15.09 -3.44
C GLY A 29 -0.33 -13.83 -3.24
N ASP A 30 0.18 -12.67 -3.63
CA ASP A 30 -0.54 -11.40 -3.57
C ASP A 30 -1.72 -11.37 -4.56
N GLU A 31 -1.54 -11.89 -5.78
CA GLU A 31 -2.63 -12.11 -6.73
C GLU A 31 -3.66 -13.10 -6.19
N ILE A 32 -3.20 -14.24 -5.65
CA ILE A 32 -4.08 -15.31 -5.16
C ILE A 32 -5.00 -14.80 -4.05
N ILE A 33 -4.50 -14.04 -3.09
CA ILE A 33 -5.32 -13.55 -1.98
C ILE A 33 -6.39 -12.58 -2.46
N SER A 34 -6.02 -11.61 -3.30
CA SER A 34 -6.95 -10.61 -3.86
C SER A 34 -8.07 -11.28 -4.65
N HIS A 35 -7.72 -12.23 -5.53
CA HIS A 35 -8.70 -13.02 -6.30
C HIS A 35 -9.60 -13.88 -5.40
N THR A 36 -9.04 -14.49 -4.36
CA THR A 36 -9.80 -15.37 -3.44
C THR A 36 -10.82 -14.56 -2.64
N ILE A 37 -10.42 -13.39 -2.13
CA ILE A 37 -11.34 -12.50 -1.38
C ILE A 37 -12.41 -11.94 -2.31
N TYR A 38 -12.06 -11.47 -3.50
CA TYR A 38 -13.01 -10.97 -4.50
C TYR A 38 -14.07 -12.02 -4.83
N ASN A 39 -13.68 -13.26 -5.15
CA ASN A 39 -14.61 -14.34 -5.46
C ASN A 39 -15.54 -14.66 -4.28
N THR A 40 -15.03 -14.59 -3.06
CA THR A 40 -15.85 -14.79 -1.86
C THR A 40 -16.92 -13.69 -1.72
N VAL A 41 -16.57 -12.43 -1.96
CA VAL A 41 -17.50 -11.30 -1.92
C VAL A 41 -18.50 -11.36 -3.08
N ALA A 42 -18.08 -11.80 -4.27
CA ALA A 42 -18.94 -11.96 -5.44
C ALA A 42 -20.07 -13.00 -5.22
N GLU A 43 -19.89 -13.93 -4.28
CA GLU A 43 -20.93 -14.88 -3.91
C GLU A 43 -22.06 -14.28 -3.06
N PHE A 44 -21.88 -13.08 -2.48
CA PHE A 44 -22.95 -12.44 -1.71
C PHE A 44 -24.12 -12.06 -2.63
N THR A 45 -25.34 -12.36 -2.19
CA THR A 45 -26.56 -12.15 -3.00
C THR A 45 -26.68 -10.70 -3.48
N TYR A 46 -26.26 -9.75 -2.69
CA TYR A 46 -26.27 -8.32 -3.03
C TYR A 46 -25.44 -8.03 -4.28
N PHE A 47 -24.20 -8.51 -4.36
CA PHE A 47 -23.33 -8.26 -5.52
C PHE A 47 -23.72 -9.06 -6.75
N LYS A 48 -24.40 -10.21 -6.59
CA LYS A 48 -25.03 -10.93 -7.72
C LYS A 48 -26.16 -10.13 -8.36
N THR A 49 -26.84 -9.28 -7.57
CA THR A 49 -27.92 -8.41 -8.07
C THR A 49 -27.44 -7.01 -8.45
N HIS A 50 -26.26 -6.61 -7.97
CA HIS A 50 -25.62 -5.32 -8.26
C HIS A 50 -24.15 -5.54 -8.68
N PRO A 51 -23.93 -6.18 -9.84
CA PRO A 51 -22.57 -6.54 -10.27
C PRO A 51 -21.66 -5.30 -10.46
N ASP A 52 -22.23 -4.16 -10.86
CA ASP A 52 -21.49 -2.91 -11.08
C ASP A 52 -20.95 -2.27 -9.77
N TYR A 53 -21.35 -2.78 -8.61
CA TYR A 53 -20.88 -2.32 -7.31
C TYR A 53 -19.70 -3.14 -6.76
N LEU A 54 -19.27 -4.18 -7.49
CA LEU A 54 -18.11 -4.99 -7.16
C LEU A 54 -17.14 -5.00 -8.34
N ASN A 55 -16.00 -4.35 -8.19
CA ASN A 55 -15.03 -4.23 -9.27
C ASN A 55 -13.67 -4.83 -8.91
N TYR A 56 -13.15 -5.62 -9.83
CA TYR A 56 -11.82 -6.20 -9.79
C TYR A 56 -10.90 -5.38 -10.68
N ILE A 57 -9.91 -4.75 -10.09
CA ILE A 57 -9.06 -3.75 -10.72
C ILE A 57 -7.66 -4.33 -10.89
N THR A 58 -7.24 -4.46 -12.14
CA THR A 58 -5.91 -4.94 -12.51
C THR A 58 -4.92 -3.79 -12.48
N HIS A 59 -3.75 -3.97 -11.87
CA HIS A 59 -2.69 -2.99 -11.84
C HIS A 59 -1.93 -2.95 -13.16
N ASP A 60 -1.10 -1.92 -13.34
CA ASP A 60 -0.34 -1.71 -14.58
C ASP A 60 0.62 -2.86 -14.89
N ASP A 61 1.13 -3.56 -13.89
CA ASP A 61 1.97 -4.76 -14.02
C ASP A 61 1.21 -6.00 -14.52
N GLN A 62 -0.13 -5.93 -14.59
CA GLN A 62 -1.07 -6.99 -14.95
C GLN A 62 -0.97 -8.27 -14.09
N LYS A 63 -0.26 -8.23 -12.98
CA LYS A 63 -0.06 -9.36 -12.06
C LYS A 63 -0.79 -9.17 -10.75
N ASN A 64 -0.84 -7.92 -10.27
CA ASN A 64 -1.46 -7.60 -9.01
C ASN A 64 -2.83 -6.98 -9.20
N HIS A 65 -3.67 -7.14 -8.20
CA HIS A 65 -5.07 -6.74 -8.28
C HIS A 65 -5.55 -6.18 -6.95
N SER A 66 -6.39 -5.17 -7.07
CA SER A 66 -7.20 -4.64 -5.97
C SER A 66 -8.67 -4.81 -6.30
N PHE A 67 -9.55 -4.68 -5.33
CA PHE A 67 -10.98 -4.65 -5.63
C PHE A 67 -11.69 -3.63 -4.76
N THR A 68 -12.85 -3.19 -5.25
CA THR A 68 -13.75 -2.31 -4.52
C THR A 68 -15.13 -2.95 -4.42
N ALA A 69 -15.76 -2.83 -3.25
CA ALA A 69 -17.11 -3.32 -3.00
C ALA A 69 -17.95 -2.18 -2.41
N PHE A 70 -18.93 -1.72 -3.16
CA PHE A 70 -19.81 -0.63 -2.79
C PHE A 70 -21.17 -1.17 -2.31
N VAL A 71 -21.54 -0.83 -1.07
CA VAL A 71 -22.86 -1.15 -0.53
C VAL A 71 -23.64 0.14 -0.40
N ARG A 72 -24.66 0.29 -1.20
CA ARG A 72 -25.54 1.45 -1.19
C ARG A 72 -26.69 1.24 -0.21
N ARG A 73 -26.85 2.15 0.74
CA ARG A 73 -27.96 2.13 1.68
C ARG A 73 -29.31 2.30 0.98
N ASP A 74 -29.42 3.41 0.25
CA ASP A 74 -30.59 3.79 -0.55
C ASP A 74 -30.21 4.87 -1.58
N VAL A 75 -31.14 5.27 -2.44
CA VAL A 75 -30.90 6.24 -3.52
C VAL A 75 -30.78 7.68 -3.03
N LEU A 76 -31.23 8.00 -1.82
CA LEU A 76 -31.24 9.35 -1.25
C LEU A 76 -30.00 9.64 -0.41
N THR A 77 -29.39 8.61 0.16
CA THR A 77 -28.19 8.73 0.99
C THR A 77 -26.97 8.97 0.09
N THR A 78 -26.30 10.12 0.27
CA THR A 78 -25.07 10.44 -0.43
C THR A 78 -23.84 10.15 0.42
N GLN A 79 -23.94 10.31 1.74
CA GLN A 79 -22.83 10.10 2.67
C GLN A 79 -22.28 8.68 2.56
N THR A 80 -20.96 8.60 2.40
CA THR A 80 -20.25 7.32 2.19
C THR A 80 -19.04 7.24 3.12
N LEU A 81 -18.97 6.16 3.91
CA LEU A 81 -17.75 5.76 4.61
C LEU A 81 -16.90 4.91 3.67
N VAL A 82 -15.66 5.33 3.45
CA VAL A 82 -14.65 4.54 2.74
C VAL A 82 -13.80 3.78 3.77
N VAL A 83 -13.67 2.48 3.62
CA VAL A 83 -12.79 1.66 4.47
C VAL A 83 -11.76 0.97 3.59
N MET A 84 -10.48 1.17 3.90
CA MET A 84 -9.37 0.65 3.11
C MET A 84 -8.54 -0.34 3.94
N CYS A 85 -8.24 -1.49 3.35
CA CYS A 85 -7.40 -2.53 3.93
C CYS A 85 -6.42 -3.07 2.89
N ASN A 86 -5.28 -3.61 3.36
CA ASN A 86 -4.20 -4.10 2.52
C ASN A 86 -4.04 -5.62 2.67
N THR A 87 -3.81 -6.33 1.55
CA THR A 87 -3.69 -7.79 1.50
C THR A 87 -2.28 -8.29 1.64
N ASP A 88 -1.30 -7.50 1.22
CA ASP A 88 0.10 -7.89 1.11
C ASP A 88 0.81 -7.97 2.46
N THR A 89 1.81 -8.84 2.52
CA THR A 89 2.63 -9.06 3.71
C THR A 89 4.11 -8.93 3.38
N SER A 90 4.92 -8.70 4.41
CA SER A 90 6.38 -8.78 4.30
C SER A 90 6.87 -10.21 4.03
N SER A 91 8.19 -10.36 3.80
CA SER A 91 8.81 -11.66 3.61
C SER A 91 8.75 -12.54 4.86
N ASN A 92 8.53 -13.85 4.69
CA ASN A 92 8.54 -14.84 5.76
C ASN A 92 9.95 -15.32 6.16
N GLU A 93 11.02 -14.73 5.61
CA GLU A 93 12.41 -15.07 5.96
C GLU A 93 12.74 -14.84 7.44
N VAL A 94 12.08 -13.85 8.07
CA VAL A 94 12.24 -13.55 9.50
C VAL A 94 11.83 -14.70 10.43
N PHE A 95 11.08 -15.69 9.93
CA PHE A 95 10.70 -16.87 10.69
C PHE A 95 11.80 -17.95 10.76
N GLY A 96 12.88 -17.84 9.95
CA GLY A 96 14.01 -18.76 9.97
C GLY A 96 13.55 -20.21 9.82
N THR A 97 13.86 -21.05 10.81
CA THR A 97 13.48 -22.48 10.81
C THR A 97 11.96 -22.73 10.89
N LEU A 98 11.19 -21.74 11.29
CA LEU A 98 9.72 -21.80 11.36
C LEU A 98 9.02 -21.25 10.10
N LYS A 99 9.76 -20.93 9.04
CA LYS A 99 9.26 -20.35 7.79
C LYS A 99 8.06 -21.12 7.20
N SER A 100 8.06 -22.46 7.26
CA SER A 100 6.96 -23.30 6.77
C SER A 100 5.68 -23.23 7.62
N TYR A 101 5.75 -22.62 8.80
CA TYR A 101 4.63 -22.43 9.71
C TYR A 101 4.13 -20.99 9.74
N ALA A 102 4.81 -20.02 9.09
CA ALA A 102 4.51 -18.61 9.15
C ALA A 102 3.02 -18.29 8.83
N PHE A 103 2.40 -19.07 7.95
CA PHE A 103 1.03 -18.94 7.49
C PHE A 103 0.05 -19.97 8.11
N LYS A 104 0.42 -20.61 9.21
CA LYS A 104 -0.36 -21.65 9.87
C LYS A 104 -0.55 -21.32 11.34
N SER A 105 -1.52 -20.43 11.64
CA SER A 105 -1.70 -19.79 12.96
C SER A 105 -1.61 -20.75 14.15
N ASP A 106 -2.37 -21.84 14.13
CA ASP A 106 -2.44 -22.76 15.27
C ASP A 106 -1.16 -23.61 15.39
N GLU A 107 -0.62 -24.11 14.26
CA GLU A 107 0.63 -24.87 14.25
C GLU A 107 1.82 -23.99 14.64
N LEU A 108 1.86 -22.74 14.16
CA LEU A 108 2.90 -21.78 14.51
C LEU A 108 2.93 -21.53 16.02
N LYS A 109 1.75 -21.26 16.62
CA LYS A 109 1.62 -21.01 18.07
C LYS A 109 2.21 -22.15 18.89
N GLU A 110 1.98 -23.42 18.50
CA GLU A 110 2.55 -24.57 19.18
C GLU A 110 4.09 -24.71 18.92
N LYS A 111 4.56 -24.41 17.73
CA LYS A 111 5.99 -24.42 17.42
C LYS A 111 6.76 -23.33 18.14
N LEU A 112 6.18 -22.14 18.29
CA LEU A 112 6.79 -21.03 19.04
C LEU A 112 7.08 -21.43 20.51
N LYS A 113 6.25 -22.25 21.14
CA LYS A 113 6.47 -22.74 22.51
C LYS A 113 7.72 -23.62 22.66
N THR A 114 8.25 -24.15 21.56
CA THR A 114 9.46 -24.99 21.56
C THR A 114 10.77 -24.20 21.46
N LEU A 115 10.68 -22.87 21.25
CA LEU A 115 11.85 -22.00 21.14
C LEU A 115 12.35 -21.58 22.54
N GLN A 116 13.61 -21.15 22.60
CA GLN A 116 14.16 -20.48 23.79
C GLN A 116 13.65 -19.05 23.85
N LEU A 117 12.63 -18.81 24.66
CA LEU A 117 11.91 -17.53 24.77
C LEU A 117 12.06 -16.95 26.18
N SER A 118 11.95 -15.64 26.28
CA SER A 118 11.82 -14.96 27.58
C SER A 118 10.48 -15.31 28.26
N ALA A 119 10.40 -15.13 29.56
CA ALA A 119 9.16 -15.35 30.32
C ALA A 119 8.01 -14.45 29.81
N GLU A 120 8.33 -13.22 29.39
CA GLU A 120 7.35 -12.30 28.81
C GLU A 120 6.81 -12.81 27.46
N GLN A 121 7.69 -13.25 26.57
CA GLN A 121 7.30 -13.82 25.26
C GLN A 121 6.44 -15.07 25.45
N LEU A 122 6.83 -15.94 26.37
CA LEU A 122 6.07 -17.16 26.67
C LEU A 122 4.67 -16.82 27.25
N SER A 123 4.57 -15.80 28.09
CA SER A 123 3.29 -15.30 28.60
C SER A 123 2.38 -14.81 27.46
N LYS A 124 2.92 -14.05 26.50
CA LYS A 124 2.17 -13.59 25.31
C LYS A 124 1.70 -14.76 24.44
N ILE A 125 2.54 -15.80 24.25
CA ILE A 125 2.16 -16.99 23.46
C ILE A 125 1.04 -17.77 24.16
N ASN A 126 1.05 -17.84 25.48
CA ASN A 126 0.01 -18.54 26.23
C ASN A 126 -1.29 -17.75 26.36
N ASP A 127 -1.31 -16.45 26.03
CA ASP A 127 -2.55 -15.66 26.03
C ASP A 127 -3.50 -16.20 24.94
N PRO A 128 -4.74 -16.61 25.32
CA PRO A 128 -5.74 -17.12 24.37
C PRO A 128 -6.29 -16.04 23.43
N ASN A 129 -6.03 -14.76 23.73
CA ASN A 129 -6.45 -13.65 22.88
C ASN A 129 -5.49 -13.41 21.72
N ASN A 130 -4.25 -13.87 21.81
CA ASN A 130 -3.25 -13.64 20.76
C ASN A 130 -3.34 -14.69 19.65
N VAL A 131 -3.50 -14.21 18.41
CA VAL A 131 -3.56 -14.99 17.16
C VAL A 131 -2.27 -14.75 16.38
N TYR A 132 -1.49 -15.79 16.21
CA TYR A 132 -0.16 -15.74 15.58
C TYR A 132 -0.23 -16.02 14.09
N GLY A 133 0.70 -15.44 13.33
CA GLY A 133 0.87 -15.69 11.90
C GLY A 133 1.31 -14.45 11.14
N LEU A 134 2.08 -14.63 10.07
CA LEU A 134 2.49 -13.52 9.22
C LEU A 134 1.27 -12.89 8.54
N GLY A 135 1.13 -11.59 8.68
CA GLY A 135 -0.02 -10.84 8.22
C GLY A 135 -1.21 -10.82 9.20
N SER A 136 -1.14 -11.53 10.33
CA SER A 136 -2.21 -11.47 11.33
C SER A 136 -2.35 -10.09 11.94
N PHE A 137 -1.25 -9.39 12.15
CA PHE A 137 -1.21 -8.05 12.72
C PHE A 137 -1.19 -6.97 11.63
N GLU A 138 -0.47 -7.14 10.52
CA GLU A 138 -0.52 -6.20 9.39
C GLU A 138 -0.71 -6.99 8.09
N ASN A 139 -1.90 -6.97 7.44
CA ASN A 139 -3.12 -6.21 7.73
C ASN A 139 -4.38 -7.08 7.56
N LYS A 140 -4.28 -8.41 7.74
CA LYS A 140 -5.39 -9.34 7.44
C LYS A 140 -6.53 -9.29 8.48
N ALA A 141 -6.24 -8.87 9.72
CA ALA A 141 -7.27 -8.74 10.75
C ALA A 141 -8.37 -7.73 10.38
N PRO A 142 -8.06 -6.50 9.94
CA PRO A 142 -9.08 -5.57 9.45
C PRO A 142 -9.90 -6.13 8.28
N ILE A 143 -9.26 -6.83 7.33
CA ILE A 143 -9.97 -7.46 6.21
C ILE A 143 -10.98 -8.49 6.72
N ALA A 144 -10.57 -9.34 7.67
CA ALA A 144 -11.46 -10.35 8.24
C ALA A 144 -12.71 -9.73 8.86
N GLY A 145 -12.55 -8.68 9.67
CA GLY A 145 -13.68 -7.95 10.24
C GLY A 145 -14.56 -7.28 9.18
N MET A 146 -13.94 -6.66 8.17
CA MET A 146 -14.70 -6.00 7.09
C MET A 146 -15.50 -6.98 6.24
N LEU A 147 -15.00 -8.17 5.96
CA LEU A 147 -15.74 -9.19 5.21
C LEU A 147 -17.02 -9.62 5.95
N ILE A 148 -16.97 -9.76 7.26
CA ILE A 148 -18.16 -10.07 8.07
C ILE A 148 -19.14 -8.90 8.08
N LEU A 149 -18.65 -7.65 8.26
CA LEU A 149 -19.48 -6.46 8.20
C LEU A 149 -20.13 -6.28 6.83
N LEU A 150 -19.36 -6.49 5.76
CA LEU A 150 -19.84 -6.36 4.39
C LEU A 150 -20.99 -7.36 4.14
N LYS A 151 -20.81 -8.64 4.52
CA LYS A 151 -21.86 -9.66 4.44
C LYS A 151 -23.10 -9.24 5.25
N TYR A 152 -22.89 -8.81 6.49
CA TYR A 152 -23.96 -8.41 7.39
C TYR A 152 -24.80 -7.26 6.80
N PHE A 153 -24.17 -6.19 6.30
CA PHE A 153 -24.86 -5.04 5.75
C PHE A 153 -25.51 -5.33 4.39
N THR A 154 -24.89 -6.19 3.56
CA THR A 154 -25.51 -6.60 2.27
C THR A 154 -26.80 -7.40 2.47
N GLU A 155 -26.97 -8.08 3.59
CA GLU A 155 -28.19 -8.79 3.96
C GLU A 155 -29.21 -7.90 4.70
N ARG A 156 -28.75 -6.74 5.26
CA ARG A 156 -29.54 -5.87 6.16
C ARG A 156 -29.29 -4.40 5.84
N LEU A 157 -29.58 -3.97 4.62
CA LEU A 157 -29.38 -2.59 4.17
C LEU A 157 -30.07 -1.55 5.09
N TRP A 158 -31.18 -1.93 5.72
CA TRP A 158 -31.91 -1.08 6.66
C TRP A 158 -31.17 -0.79 7.97
N GLU A 159 -30.13 -1.57 8.30
CA GLU A 159 -29.27 -1.33 9.45
C GLU A 159 -27.99 -0.54 9.08
N LEU A 160 -27.75 -0.29 7.80
CA LEU A 160 -26.60 0.46 7.32
C LEU A 160 -26.88 1.98 7.46
N PRO A 161 -26.14 2.74 8.30
CA PRO A 161 -26.42 4.16 8.53
C PRO A 161 -26.09 5.05 7.33
N VAL A 162 -25.01 4.74 6.60
CA VAL A 162 -24.47 5.45 5.43
C VAL A 162 -24.07 4.45 4.37
N ASN A 163 -23.76 4.90 3.14
CA ASN A 163 -23.15 4.02 2.15
C ASN A 163 -21.78 3.54 2.63
N LEU A 164 -21.41 2.33 2.26
CA LEU A 164 -20.11 1.73 2.57
C LEU A 164 -19.35 1.41 1.29
N LEU A 165 -18.17 1.99 1.12
CA LEU A 165 -17.21 1.64 0.09
C LEU A 165 -16.03 0.92 0.75
N PHE A 166 -15.92 -0.38 0.53
CA PHE A 166 -14.78 -1.18 0.98
C PHE A 166 -13.77 -1.30 -0.16
N ILE A 167 -12.52 -0.96 0.12
CA ILE A 167 -11.39 -1.05 -0.81
C ILE A 167 -10.39 -2.03 -0.21
N CYS A 168 -10.09 -3.08 -0.94
CA CYS A 168 -9.11 -4.08 -0.56
C CYS A 168 -7.95 -4.03 -1.54
N ASN A 169 -6.82 -3.51 -1.07
CA ASN A 169 -5.65 -3.20 -1.88
C ASN A 169 -4.58 -4.27 -1.75
N SER A 170 -3.79 -4.45 -2.79
CA SER A 170 -2.48 -5.09 -2.74
C SER A 170 -1.35 -4.07 -2.80
N GLU A 171 -0.11 -4.51 -2.68
CA GLU A 171 1.11 -3.71 -2.86
C GLU A 171 1.23 -2.45 -1.99
N SER A 172 0.73 -2.48 -0.76
CA SER A 172 0.91 -1.37 0.19
C SER A 172 2.37 -1.17 0.58
N LEU A 173 3.15 -2.25 0.61
CA LEU A 173 4.60 -2.23 0.88
C LEU A 173 5.44 -1.87 -0.36
N ASN A 174 4.80 -1.68 -1.51
CA ASN A 174 5.43 -1.34 -2.78
C ASN A 174 4.84 -0.04 -3.36
N GLY A 175 5.07 1.10 -2.71
CA GLY A 175 4.66 2.41 -3.22
C GLY A 175 3.15 2.66 -3.22
N HIS A 176 2.35 1.84 -2.52
CA HIS A 176 0.88 1.95 -2.47
C HIS A 176 0.21 1.88 -3.85
N GLU A 177 0.71 1.04 -4.75
CA GLU A 177 0.22 0.94 -6.12
C GLU A 177 -1.26 0.52 -6.17
N GLY A 178 -1.68 -0.33 -5.25
CA GLY A 178 -3.07 -0.78 -5.15
C GLY A 178 -4.09 0.33 -5.00
N ILE A 179 -3.88 1.26 -4.05
CA ILE A 179 -4.80 2.39 -3.90
C ILE A 179 -4.70 3.35 -5.08
N ARG A 180 -3.52 3.60 -5.61
CA ARG A 180 -3.33 4.50 -6.78
C ARG A 180 -4.15 4.04 -7.97
N THR A 181 -4.15 2.76 -8.27
CA THR A 181 -4.92 2.16 -9.36
C THR A 181 -6.44 2.24 -9.12
N CYS A 182 -6.88 2.18 -7.86
CA CYS A 182 -8.30 2.32 -7.52
C CYS A 182 -8.85 3.75 -7.68
N LEU A 183 -8.00 4.79 -7.64
CA LEU A 183 -8.46 6.19 -7.57
C LEU A 183 -9.31 6.61 -8.78
N SER A 184 -8.96 6.19 -9.99
CA SER A 184 -9.73 6.52 -11.20
C SER A 184 -11.13 5.93 -11.13
N TYR A 185 -11.23 4.66 -10.75
CA TYR A 185 -12.50 3.97 -10.58
C TYR A 185 -13.36 4.62 -9.48
N ILE A 186 -12.77 4.97 -8.34
CA ILE A 186 -13.49 5.65 -7.25
C ILE A 186 -14.02 7.01 -7.72
N HIS A 187 -13.24 7.73 -8.51
CA HIS A 187 -13.67 9.00 -9.10
C HIS A 187 -14.86 8.83 -10.05
N GLU A 188 -14.86 7.79 -10.88
CA GLU A 188 -15.98 7.45 -11.76
C GLU A 188 -17.22 7.06 -10.93
N LEU A 189 -17.09 6.20 -9.93
CA LEU A 189 -18.16 5.77 -9.04
C LEU A 189 -18.85 6.95 -8.35
N ILE A 190 -18.07 7.95 -7.85
CA ILE A 190 -18.61 9.16 -7.23
C ILE A 190 -19.54 9.91 -8.21
N ASN A 191 -19.07 10.09 -9.45
CA ASN A 191 -19.80 10.83 -10.47
C ASN A 191 -21.07 10.10 -10.93
N GLU A 192 -20.99 8.79 -11.17
CA GLU A 192 -22.11 7.96 -11.62
C GLU A 192 -23.16 7.79 -10.55
N GLN A 193 -22.75 7.47 -9.32
CA GLN A 193 -23.67 7.19 -8.22
C GLN A 193 -24.09 8.44 -7.46
N LYS A 194 -23.49 9.62 -7.77
CA LYS A 194 -23.77 10.92 -7.09
C LYS A 194 -23.65 10.80 -5.57
N ILE A 195 -22.55 10.21 -5.12
CA ILE A 195 -22.24 10.02 -3.70
C ILE A 195 -21.17 11.00 -3.24
N ASP A 196 -21.14 11.27 -1.93
CA ASP A 196 -20.14 12.09 -1.26
C ASP A 196 -19.26 11.18 -0.40
N LEU A 197 -17.99 11.10 -0.68
CA LEU A 197 -17.06 10.45 0.24
C LEU A 197 -16.92 11.34 1.48
N THR A 198 -17.54 10.94 2.59
CA THR A 198 -17.62 11.75 3.81
C THR A 198 -16.41 11.57 4.69
N LEU A 199 -15.92 10.33 4.81
CA LEU A 199 -14.78 9.98 5.65
C LEU A 199 -14.09 8.74 5.07
N ALA A 200 -12.76 8.74 5.08
CA ALA A 200 -11.95 7.55 4.79
C ALA A 200 -11.33 7.00 6.09
N LEU A 201 -11.38 5.70 6.26
CA LEU A 201 -10.87 4.98 7.42
C LEU A 201 -9.86 3.92 6.97
N THR A 202 -8.68 3.94 7.58
CA THR A 202 -7.69 2.87 7.50
C THR A 202 -7.41 2.30 8.89
N PHE A 203 -6.83 1.11 8.91
CA PHE A 203 -6.38 0.45 10.13
C PHE A 203 -4.86 0.34 10.16
N LYS A 204 -4.27 0.45 11.33
CA LYS A 204 -2.83 0.29 11.51
C LYS A 204 -2.51 -0.39 12.84
N PRO A 205 -1.49 -1.27 12.88
CA PRO A 205 -0.92 -1.73 14.13
C PRO A 205 -0.57 -0.56 15.06
N GLU A 206 -0.90 -0.68 16.36
CA GLU A 206 -0.53 0.34 17.35
C GLU A 206 0.99 0.45 17.44
N SER A 207 1.50 1.67 17.48
CA SER A 207 2.93 1.93 17.55
C SER A 207 3.56 1.34 18.82
N MET A 208 4.70 0.68 18.68
CA MET A 208 5.50 0.19 19.81
C MET A 208 6.00 1.34 20.71
N PHE A 209 6.04 2.57 20.19
CA PHE A 209 6.45 3.76 20.94
C PHE A 209 5.31 4.38 21.76
N ASN A 210 4.07 3.91 21.56
CA ASN A 210 2.94 4.33 22.37
C ASN A 210 2.84 3.47 23.64
N ASN A 211 3.46 3.93 24.74
CA ASN A 211 3.35 3.28 26.05
C ASN A 211 1.95 3.42 26.67
N SER A 212 1.01 4.07 25.99
CA SER A 212 -0.38 4.21 26.42
C SER A 212 -1.08 2.85 26.39
N LYS A 213 -1.90 2.58 27.39
CA LYS A 213 -2.85 1.45 27.33
C LYS A 213 -4.00 1.69 26.34
N ALA A 214 -4.21 2.94 25.93
CA ALA A 214 -5.23 3.33 24.97
C ALA A 214 -4.83 2.98 23.53
N LEU A 215 -5.83 2.92 22.64
CA LEU A 215 -5.66 2.92 21.19
C LEU A 215 -5.49 4.36 20.69
N SER A 216 -4.88 4.52 19.55
CA SER A 216 -4.76 5.82 18.88
C SER A 216 -5.76 5.93 17.72
N LEU A 217 -6.39 7.11 17.58
CA LEU A 217 -7.11 7.51 16.39
C LEU A 217 -6.39 8.72 15.80
N TYR A 218 -5.72 8.52 14.69
CA TYR A 218 -4.98 9.59 14.02
C TYR A 218 -5.87 10.35 13.04
N THR A 219 -5.74 11.69 13.03
CA THR A 219 -6.50 12.59 12.16
C THR A 219 -5.65 13.22 11.05
N ALA A 220 -4.39 12.87 10.98
CA ALA A 220 -3.47 13.26 9.92
C ALA A 220 -2.49 12.13 9.60
N ASN A 221 -1.98 12.11 8.38
CA ASN A 221 -0.96 11.18 7.92
C ASN A 221 0.22 11.94 7.33
N MET A 222 1.41 11.54 7.71
CA MET A 222 2.66 12.06 7.17
C MET A 222 2.77 11.74 5.68
N GLY A 223 3.40 12.63 4.92
CA GLY A 223 3.90 12.30 3.60
C GLY A 223 5.24 11.58 3.68
N LYS A 224 5.66 11.01 2.56
CA LYS A 224 7.00 10.41 2.37
C LYS A 224 7.51 10.77 0.99
N VAL A 225 8.77 11.16 0.89
CA VAL A 225 9.48 11.30 -0.39
C VAL A 225 10.80 10.56 -0.33
N GLU A 226 11.13 9.85 -1.40
CA GLU A 226 12.46 9.32 -1.61
C GLU A 226 13.31 10.42 -2.24
N ALA A 227 14.48 10.71 -1.66
CA ALA A 227 15.48 11.57 -2.28
C ALA A 227 16.83 10.86 -2.32
N GLY A 228 17.54 11.05 -3.42
CA GLY A 228 18.77 10.32 -3.71
C GLY A 228 19.91 11.19 -4.22
N PHE A 229 21.05 10.56 -4.24
CA PHE A 229 22.31 11.10 -4.75
C PHE A 229 22.91 10.12 -5.75
N TYR A 230 23.21 10.61 -6.93
CA TYR A 230 24.05 9.87 -7.85
C TYR A 230 25.44 10.51 -7.87
N ILE A 231 26.40 9.80 -7.33
CA ILE A 231 27.77 10.29 -7.07
C ILE A 231 28.67 9.78 -8.18
N PHE A 232 29.16 10.66 -9.02
CA PHE A 232 30.21 10.39 -9.99
C PHE A 232 31.56 10.61 -9.33
N GLY A 233 32.25 9.53 -9.03
CA GLY A 233 33.62 9.56 -8.55
C GLY A 233 34.62 9.30 -9.68
N GLU A 234 35.82 9.00 -9.30
CA GLU A 234 36.89 8.62 -10.20
C GLU A 234 37.53 7.31 -9.70
N GLY A 235 37.10 6.22 -10.36
CA GLY A 235 37.66 4.91 -10.09
C GLY A 235 39.12 4.83 -10.52
N THR A 236 39.92 4.04 -9.79
CA THR A 236 41.34 3.86 -10.04
C THR A 236 41.77 2.43 -9.82
N ASP A 237 43.02 2.12 -10.17
CA ASP A 237 43.65 0.86 -9.82
C ASP A 237 43.92 0.82 -8.32
N SER A 238 43.80 -0.37 -7.72
CA SER A 238 44.12 -0.63 -6.33
C SER A 238 45.58 -0.35 -5.95
N GLU A 239 46.49 -0.38 -6.92
CA GLU A 239 47.89 0.01 -6.75
C GLU A 239 48.14 1.51 -6.71
N GLN A 240 47.16 2.31 -7.17
CA GLN A 240 47.24 3.78 -7.21
C GLN A 240 46.00 4.44 -6.57
N PRO A 241 45.68 4.12 -5.31
CA PRO A 241 44.39 4.46 -4.69
C PRO A 241 44.16 5.99 -4.55
N PHE A 242 45.21 6.78 -4.51
CA PHE A 242 45.13 8.24 -4.35
C PHE A 242 44.95 9.03 -5.66
N LYS A 243 45.13 8.37 -6.83
CA LYS A 243 44.90 9.01 -8.14
C LYS A 243 43.41 9.16 -8.48
N GLY A 244 42.54 8.40 -7.82
CA GLY A 244 41.09 8.50 -7.98
C GLY A 244 40.42 9.40 -6.97
N PHE A 245 39.09 9.45 -7.00
CA PHE A 245 38.26 10.05 -5.99
C PHE A 245 37.11 9.10 -5.63
N SER A 246 37.14 8.57 -4.41
CA SER A 246 36.25 7.48 -3.98
C SER A 246 34.81 7.97 -3.78
N PRO A 247 33.84 7.56 -4.64
CA PRO A 247 32.44 7.88 -4.43
C PRO A 247 31.82 7.18 -3.22
N THR A 248 32.42 6.06 -2.78
CA THR A 248 31.98 5.33 -1.57
C THR A 248 32.34 6.09 -0.28
N LEU A 249 33.48 6.80 -0.24
CA LEU A 249 33.80 7.71 0.88
C LEU A 249 32.84 8.88 0.93
N VAL A 250 32.48 9.47 -0.22
CA VAL A 250 31.47 10.54 -0.29
C VAL A 250 30.14 10.02 0.23
N ALA A 251 29.68 8.87 -0.26
CA ALA A 251 28.44 8.25 0.20
C ALA A 251 28.43 8.01 1.72
N SER A 252 29.54 7.55 2.30
CA SER A 252 29.64 7.37 3.75
C SER A 252 29.46 8.67 4.53
N LYS A 253 29.95 9.81 4.00
CA LYS A 253 29.79 11.12 4.63
C LYS A 253 28.36 11.65 4.51
N ILE A 254 27.69 11.37 3.40
CA ILE A 254 26.27 11.69 3.21
C ILE A 254 25.42 10.86 4.20
N ILE A 255 25.70 9.56 4.32
CA ILE A 255 24.96 8.67 5.24
C ILE A 255 25.14 9.16 6.70
N GLU A 256 26.37 9.47 7.11
CA GLU A 256 26.67 9.98 8.46
C GLU A 256 25.89 11.27 8.79
N GLU A 257 25.63 12.12 7.80
CA GLU A 257 24.96 13.40 7.99
C GLU A 257 23.42 13.28 7.94
N ILE A 258 22.87 12.33 7.15
CA ILE A 258 21.42 12.23 6.91
C ILE A 258 20.75 11.16 7.78
N GLU A 259 21.36 9.96 7.90
CA GLU A 259 20.71 8.83 8.56
C GLU A 259 20.33 9.17 9.99
N LEU A 260 19.03 8.96 10.31
CA LEU A 260 18.45 9.22 11.64
C LEU A 260 18.56 10.66 12.13
N ASN A 261 18.87 11.63 11.26
CA ASN A 261 19.01 13.04 11.62
C ASN A 261 17.68 13.80 11.42
N PRO A 262 16.93 14.12 12.50
CA PRO A 262 15.64 14.80 12.39
C PRO A 262 15.77 16.29 12.04
N GLU A 263 16.98 16.89 12.09
CA GLU A 263 17.17 18.32 11.78
C GLU A 263 16.98 18.59 10.28
N ILE A 264 17.24 17.60 9.42
CA ILE A 264 17.07 17.72 7.96
C ILE A 264 15.59 17.78 7.57
N THR A 265 14.74 17.03 8.27
CA THR A 265 13.30 17.09 8.14
C THR A 265 12.75 17.98 9.24
N SER A 266 12.69 19.30 9.04
CA SER A 266 12.13 20.21 10.03
C SER A 266 10.66 19.84 10.28
N SER A 267 10.40 19.12 11.35
CA SER A 267 9.05 18.77 11.74
C SER A 267 8.43 19.91 12.54
N LEU A 268 7.30 20.42 12.06
CA LEU A 268 6.42 21.24 12.88
C LEU A 268 5.60 20.38 13.85
N SER A 269 5.84 19.08 13.87
CA SER A 269 5.20 18.13 14.76
C SER A 269 5.96 18.00 16.08
N ASN A 270 5.24 17.65 17.14
CA ASN A 270 5.84 17.33 18.45
C ASN A 270 6.60 15.99 18.46
N ARG A 271 6.74 15.31 17.32
CA ARG A 271 7.44 14.04 17.15
C ARG A 271 8.69 14.26 16.32
N ALA A 272 9.80 13.71 16.77
CA ALA A 272 11.01 13.63 15.98
C ALA A 272 10.78 12.68 14.80
N ILE A 273 10.91 13.18 13.58
CA ILE A 273 10.84 12.41 12.36
C ILE A 273 12.25 12.40 11.78
N ALA A 274 12.81 11.24 11.57
CA ALA A 274 14.15 11.09 11.02
C ALA A 274 14.11 10.40 9.65
N PRO A 275 14.94 10.87 8.70
CA PRO A 275 15.12 10.15 7.44
C PRO A 275 15.74 8.77 7.72
N THR A 276 15.43 7.82 6.85
CA THR A 276 15.98 6.48 6.94
C THR A 276 16.62 6.08 5.62
N PHE A 277 17.72 5.37 5.72
CA PHE A 277 18.40 4.77 4.58
C PHE A 277 17.45 3.89 3.77
N ASN A 278 17.53 3.96 2.43
CA ASN A 278 16.71 3.18 1.53
C ASN A 278 17.54 2.30 0.59
N TYR A 279 18.48 2.88 -0.14
CA TYR A 279 19.19 2.18 -1.20
C TYR A 279 20.66 2.59 -1.29
N LEU A 280 21.53 1.63 -1.61
CA LEU A 280 22.94 1.87 -1.95
C LEU A 280 23.40 0.85 -2.97
N HIS A 281 23.96 1.32 -4.07
CA HIS A 281 24.63 0.48 -5.04
C HIS A 281 25.89 1.15 -5.58
N THR A 282 26.95 0.37 -5.77
CA THR A 282 28.22 0.83 -6.32
C THR A 282 28.40 0.33 -7.75
N TYR A 283 28.93 1.17 -8.62
CA TYR A 283 29.14 0.82 -10.04
C TYR A 283 30.61 0.93 -10.42
N ASN A 284 31.09 -0.06 -11.19
CA ASN A 284 32.44 -0.13 -11.72
C ASN A 284 32.36 -0.09 -13.26
N ASN A 285 32.06 1.09 -13.81
CA ASN A 285 31.84 1.24 -15.25
C ASN A 285 33.14 1.43 -16.02
N ARG A 286 34.19 1.95 -15.38
CA ARG A 286 35.45 2.34 -16.00
C ARG A 286 36.68 1.65 -15.40
N SER A 287 36.65 1.37 -14.10
CA SER A 287 37.71 0.67 -13.40
C SER A 287 37.22 -0.68 -12.85
N PRO A 288 37.92 -1.79 -13.09
CA PRO A 288 37.55 -3.07 -12.53
C PRO A 288 37.84 -3.20 -11.03
N ASN A 289 38.65 -2.28 -10.45
CA ASN A 289 39.20 -2.45 -9.11
C ASN A 289 38.50 -1.59 -8.06
N THR A 290 38.15 -0.33 -8.39
CA THR A 290 37.46 0.58 -7.46
C THR A 290 36.20 1.15 -8.09
N PRO A 291 35.13 1.38 -7.31
CA PRO A 291 33.91 2.00 -7.82
C PRO A 291 34.18 3.40 -8.40
N ASP A 292 33.51 3.71 -9.50
CA ASP A 292 33.55 5.03 -10.14
C ASP A 292 32.21 5.77 -10.06
N ALA A 293 31.16 5.12 -9.56
CA ALA A 293 29.89 5.76 -9.22
C ALA A 293 29.19 5.06 -8.06
N VAL A 294 28.33 5.80 -7.37
CA VAL A 294 27.44 5.32 -6.31
C VAL A 294 26.06 5.92 -6.50
N HIS A 295 25.03 5.09 -6.43
CA HIS A 295 23.65 5.51 -6.26
C HIS A 295 23.24 5.27 -4.81
N LEU A 296 22.75 6.30 -4.15
CA LEU A 296 22.37 6.30 -2.74
C LEU A 296 21.02 7.01 -2.58
N SER A 297 20.08 6.45 -1.80
CA SER A 297 18.83 7.14 -1.49
C SER A 297 18.33 6.92 -0.06
N PHE A 298 17.46 7.83 0.39
CA PHE A 298 16.83 7.84 1.69
C PHE A 298 15.33 8.10 1.57
N ASN A 299 14.57 7.58 2.52
CA ASN A 299 13.18 7.93 2.73
C ASN A 299 13.09 9.11 3.70
N PHE A 300 12.43 10.17 3.29
CA PHE A 300 12.15 11.37 4.09
C PHE A 300 10.67 11.42 4.42
N PRO A 301 10.24 10.97 5.62
CA PRO A 301 8.90 11.26 6.10
C PRO A 301 8.78 12.75 6.42
N PHE A 302 7.59 13.34 6.16
CA PHE A 302 7.43 14.78 6.33
C PHE A 302 6.02 15.21 6.72
N ILE A 303 5.96 16.41 7.34
CA ILE A 303 4.75 17.17 7.58
C ILE A 303 5.04 18.60 7.13
N ASN A 304 4.24 19.14 6.20
CA ASN A 304 4.38 20.49 5.66
C ASN A 304 5.78 20.85 5.09
N LEU A 305 6.53 19.84 4.63
CA LEU A 305 7.86 20.03 4.05
C LEU A 305 7.77 20.78 2.71
N ASN A 306 8.61 21.80 2.55
CA ASN A 306 8.88 22.39 1.24
C ASN A 306 9.95 21.55 0.52
N LEU A 307 9.58 20.91 -0.59
CA LEU A 307 10.49 20.04 -1.35
C LEU A 307 11.65 20.81 -2.00
N LEU A 308 11.46 22.10 -2.35
CA LEU A 308 12.57 22.93 -2.87
C LEU A 308 13.63 23.16 -1.80
N ASP A 309 13.21 23.48 -0.57
CA ASP A 309 14.15 23.65 0.52
C ASP A 309 14.89 22.34 0.83
N LEU A 310 14.21 21.20 0.67
CA LEU A 310 14.86 19.89 0.83
C LEU A 310 15.95 19.68 -0.23
N VAL A 311 15.70 19.98 -1.50
CA VAL A 311 16.72 19.88 -2.57
C VAL A 311 17.95 20.72 -2.25
N GLU A 312 17.75 21.97 -1.85
CA GLU A 312 18.87 22.87 -1.51
C GLU A 312 19.65 22.39 -0.27
N ASN A 313 18.97 21.90 0.76
CA ASN A 313 19.62 21.29 1.92
C ASN A 313 20.45 20.05 1.52
N LEU A 314 19.91 19.18 0.68
CA LEU A 314 20.62 17.99 0.20
C LEU A 314 21.81 18.34 -0.68
N LYS A 315 21.73 19.39 -1.50
CA LYS A 315 22.87 19.91 -2.27
C LYS A 315 23.99 20.41 -1.31
N GLN A 316 23.63 21.07 -0.20
CA GLN A 316 24.60 21.49 0.79
C GLN A 316 25.26 20.30 1.50
N VAL A 317 24.48 19.28 1.89
CA VAL A 317 25.02 18.02 2.45
C VAL A 317 25.99 17.37 1.47
N ALA A 318 25.65 17.31 0.18
CA ALA A 318 26.52 16.77 -0.86
C ALA A 318 27.84 17.54 -1.00
N ALA A 319 27.78 18.86 -0.99
CA ALA A 319 28.97 19.73 -1.04
C ALA A 319 29.88 19.48 0.17
N ASN A 320 29.33 19.51 1.39
CA ASN A 320 30.04 19.21 2.62
C ASN A 320 30.70 17.82 2.60
N ALA A 321 30.02 16.82 2.03
CA ALA A 321 30.54 15.46 1.92
C ALA A 321 31.74 15.37 0.97
N ILE A 322 31.74 16.12 -0.15
CA ILE A 322 32.90 16.23 -1.04
C ILE A 322 34.08 16.85 -0.31
N GLU A 323 33.89 17.99 0.36
CA GLU A 323 34.95 18.68 1.11
C GLU A 323 35.56 17.79 2.20
N LYS A 324 34.71 17.15 3.01
CA LYS A 324 35.14 16.18 4.04
C LYS A 324 35.95 15.03 3.45
N THR A 325 35.51 14.51 2.29
CA THR A 325 36.20 13.43 1.61
C THR A 325 37.52 13.84 1.02
N ALA A 326 37.58 15.02 0.38
CA ALA A 326 38.82 15.59 -0.16
C ALA A 326 39.85 15.77 0.94
N PHE A 327 39.48 16.41 2.05
CA PHE A 327 40.37 16.62 3.22
C PHE A 327 40.86 15.30 3.81
N TYR A 328 39.96 14.30 3.95
CA TYR A 328 40.33 12.98 4.43
C TYR A 328 41.33 12.28 3.51
N THR A 329 41.08 12.30 2.21
CA THR A 329 41.94 11.64 1.20
C THR A 329 43.32 12.31 1.16
N GLU A 330 43.37 13.64 1.13
CA GLU A 330 44.62 14.43 1.16
C GLU A 330 45.47 14.09 2.37
N ASN A 331 44.89 14.06 3.57
CA ASN A 331 45.62 13.69 4.78
C ASN A 331 46.19 12.27 4.74
N ARG A 332 45.42 11.32 4.17
CA ARG A 332 45.89 9.92 4.00
C ARG A 332 47.02 9.83 2.98
N GLU A 333 46.92 10.56 1.88
CA GLU A 333 47.95 10.61 0.85
C GLU A 333 49.24 11.23 1.36
N ARG A 334 49.17 12.36 2.13
CA ARG A 334 50.33 12.95 2.80
C ARG A 334 51.02 11.97 3.75
N GLN A 335 50.25 11.22 4.55
CA GLN A 335 50.79 10.19 5.44
C GLN A 335 51.49 9.07 4.65
N PHE A 336 50.87 8.65 3.55
CA PHE A 336 51.43 7.62 2.67
C PHE A 336 52.74 8.09 2.02
N CYS A 337 52.79 9.31 1.48
CA CYS A 337 54.00 9.89 0.89
C CYS A 337 55.13 9.99 1.90
N ILE A 338 54.85 10.46 3.11
CA ILE A 338 55.85 10.55 4.21
C ILE A 338 56.38 9.15 4.56
N SER A 339 55.52 8.16 4.65
CA SER A 339 55.93 6.78 5.01
C SER A 339 56.75 6.04 3.94
N ASN A 340 56.72 6.55 2.70
CA ASN A 340 57.38 5.93 1.56
C ASN A 340 58.43 6.82 0.89
N ASP A 341 58.84 7.93 1.55
CA ASP A 341 59.78 8.94 1.02
C ASP A 341 59.37 9.48 -0.38
N LEU A 342 58.04 9.65 -0.61
CA LEU A 342 57.47 10.19 -1.85
C LEU A 342 57.15 11.68 -1.70
N VAL A 343 57.17 12.39 -2.82
CA VAL A 343 56.72 13.78 -2.89
C VAL A 343 55.20 13.81 -2.97
N PHE A 344 54.56 14.56 -2.09
CA PHE A 344 53.14 14.83 -2.17
C PHE A 344 52.90 15.89 -3.26
N GLU A 345 51.95 15.58 -4.17
CA GLU A 345 51.49 16.51 -5.20
C GLU A 345 50.04 16.93 -4.86
N ASP A 346 49.85 18.23 -4.69
CA ASP A 346 48.49 18.76 -4.48
C ASP A 346 47.75 18.80 -5.82
N ILE A 347 46.74 17.91 -5.98
CA ILE A 347 45.93 17.85 -7.17
C ILE A 347 44.60 18.54 -6.90
N ALA A 348 44.45 19.79 -7.39
CA ALA A 348 43.17 20.47 -7.35
C ALA A 348 42.13 19.72 -8.19
N ARG A 349 40.97 19.38 -7.59
CA ARG A 349 39.86 18.74 -8.26
C ARG A 349 38.67 19.69 -8.32
N GLU A 350 38.15 19.87 -9.53
CA GLU A 350 36.89 20.59 -9.70
C GLU A 350 35.74 19.63 -9.31
N ALA A 351 34.94 20.04 -8.32
CA ALA A 351 33.78 19.31 -7.86
C ALA A 351 32.50 20.09 -8.15
N GLU A 352 31.46 19.38 -8.50
CA GLU A 352 30.19 20.03 -8.81
C GLU A 352 29.00 19.26 -8.17
N VAL A 353 28.05 20.03 -7.62
CA VAL A 353 26.79 19.50 -7.08
C VAL A 353 25.63 20.15 -7.82
N LEU A 354 24.77 19.33 -8.39
CA LEU A 354 23.63 19.76 -9.19
C LEU A 354 22.35 19.08 -8.69
N SER A 355 21.20 19.73 -8.95
CA SER A 355 19.93 19.03 -8.92
C SER A 355 19.71 18.24 -10.23
N PHE A 356 18.72 17.36 -10.27
CA PHE A 356 18.36 16.66 -11.51
C PHE A 356 17.92 17.65 -12.59
N ASN A 357 17.16 18.67 -12.23
CA ASN A 357 16.74 19.72 -13.17
C ASN A 357 17.94 20.48 -13.76
N ASP A 358 18.95 20.80 -12.94
CA ASP A 358 20.18 21.44 -13.43
C ASP A 358 20.92 20.55 -14.44
N LEU A 359 21.01 19.24 -14.16
CA LEU A 359 21.60 18.26 -15.06
C LEU A 359 20.82 18.18 -16.38
N PHE A 360 19.48 18.06 -16.27
CA PHE A 360 18.60 17.98 -17.45
C PHE A 360 18.72 19.22 -18.32
N TYR A 361 18.70 20.41 -17.70
CA TYR A 361 18.88 21.67 -18.41
C TYR A 361 20.23 21.70 -19.15
N ARG A 362 21.33 21.37 -18.48
CA ARG A 362 22.68 21.34 -19.08
C ARG A 362 22.75 20.33 -20.26
N ALA A 363 22.21 19.14 -20.10
CA ALA A 363 22.15 18.13 -21.15
C ALA A 363 21.33 18.62 -22.37
N SER A 364 20.25 19.36 -22.14
CA SER A 364 19.37 19.88 -23.19
C SER A 364 20.07 20.87 -24.12
N LEU A 365 21.07 21.61 -23.63
CA LEU A 365 21.88 22.54 -24.44
C LEU A 365 22.72 21.81 -25.50
N HIS A 366 23.02 20.54 -25.26
CA HIS A 366 23.87 19.73 -26.17
C HIS A 366 23.10 18.69 -26.97
N TYR A 367 21.78 18.56 -26.77
CA TYR A 367 20.94 17.59 -27.45
C TYR A 367 20.17 18.22 -28.60
N LYS A 368 20.28 17.63 -29.80
CA LYS A 368 19.51 18.07 -30.98
C LYS A 368 18.17 17.34 -31.02
N GLY A 369 17.09 18.03 -30.69
CA GLY A 369 15.74 17.47 -30.67
C GLY A 369 15.02 17.65 -29.34
N ASN A 370 13.96 16.88 -29.11
CA ASN A 370 13.22 16.91 -27.84
C ASN A 370 13.84 15.91 -26.87
N LEU A 371 14.66 16.41 -25.93
CA LEU A 371 15.32 15.57 -24.92
C LEU A 371 14.29 14.86 -24.01
N LYS A 372 13.19 15.54 -23.67
CA LYS A 372 12.15 14.97 -22.82
C LYS A 372 11.55 13.71 -23.45
N SER A 373 11.16 13.77 -24.71
CA SER A 373 10.63 12.60 -25.43
C SER A 373 11.65 11.48 -25.59
N ALA A 374 12.95 11.83 -25.72
CA ALA A 374 14.00 10.82 -25.76
C ALA A 374 14.17 10.08 -24.42
N ILE A 375 14.05 10.80 -23.30
CA ILE A 375 14.08 10.20 -21.95
C ILE A 375 12.82 9.36 -21.70
N GLU A 376 11.62 9.83 -22.10
CA GLU A 376 10.38 9.04 -22.01
C GLU A 376 10.50 7.71 -22.77
N GLY A 377 11.08 7.74 -24.00
CA GLY A 377 11.36 6.54 -24.77
C GLY A 377 12.39 5.60 -24.11
N LEU A 378 13.39 6.17 -23.41
CA LEU A 378 14.37 5.40 -22.64
C LEU A 378 13.73 4.71 -21.44
N ILE A 379 12.87 5.40 -20.69
CA ILE A 379 12.11 4.85 -19.57
C ILE A 379 11.28 3.65 -20.04
N GLN A 380 10.55 3.81 -21.14
CA GLN A 380 9.69 2.75 -21.68
C GLN A 380 10.51 1.53 -22.13
N LYS A 381 11.69 1.77 -22.71
CA LYS A 381 12.60 0.67 -23.06
C LYS A 381 13.08 -0.08 -21.82
N CYS A 382 13.53 0.63 -20.78
CA CYS A 382 13.99 0.04 -19.54
C CYS A 382 12.87 -0.73 -18.80
N ALA A 383 11.65 -0.21 -18.82
CA ALA A 383 10.47 -0.89 -18.28
C ALA A 383 10.16 -2.21 -19.01
N ASN A 384 10.30 -2.23 -20.35
CA ASN A 384 10.13 -3.46 -21.15
C ASN A 384 11.24 -4.50 -20.89
N GLU A 385 12.39 -4.07 -20.37
CA GLU A 385 13.50 -4.94 -19.95
C GLU A 385 13.39 -5.37 -18.48
N ASP A 386 12.28 -5.03 -17.80
CA ASP A 386 11.98 -5.36 -16.38
C ASP A 386 13.04 -4.84 -15.40
N LEU A 387 13.63 -3.67 -15.70
CA LEU A 387 14.61 -3.02 -14.84
C LEU A 387 13.95 -2.41 -13.61
N SER A 388 14.64 -2.43 -12.47
CA SER A 388 14.19 -1.75 -11.26
C SER A 388 14.13 -0.22 -11.44
N ASN A 389 13.30 0.47 -10.66
CA ASN A 389 13.24 1.94 -10.68
C ASN A 389 14.62 2.58 -10.45
N HIS A 390 15.45 2.02 -9.57
CA HIS A 390 16.80 2.50 -9.31
C HIS A 390 17.73 2.33 -10.52
N ASP A 391 17.59 1.24 -11.28
CA ASP A 391 18.38 1.02 -12.51
C ASP A 391 17.92 1.95 -13.63
N ILE A 392 16.62 2.25 -13.72
CA ILE A 392 16.07 3.23 -14.66
C ILE A 392 16.60 4.62 -14.33
N ILE A 393 16.54 5.06 -13.07
CA ILE A 393 17.08 6.34 -12.61
C ILE A 393 18.57 6.45 -12.95
N LYS A 394 19.37 5.41 -12.64
CA LYS A 394 20.77 5.33 -13.03
C LYS A 394 20.95 5.56 -14.52
N THR A 395 20.22 4.81 -15.34
CA THR A 395 20.34 4.86 -16.81
C THR A 395 20.04 6.25 -17.35
N ILE A 396 19.02 6.93 -16.78
CA ILE A 396 18.66 8.29 -17.16
C ILE A 396 19.77 9.28 -16.78
N ILE A 397 20.26 9.25 -15.54
CA ILE A 397 21.27 10.18 -15.03
C ILE A 397 22.59 9.98 -15.79
N GLU A 398 23.02 8.75 -16.06
CA GLU A 398 24.21 8.46 -16.86
C GLU A 398 24.05 8.97 -18.29
N ARG A 399 22.88 8.76 -18.92
CA ARG A 399 22.59 9.28 -20.24
C ARG A 399 22.63 10.80 -20.34
N LEU A 400 22.06 11.48 -19.34
CA LEU A 400 22.13 12.94 -19.27
C LEU A 400 23.57 13.43 -19.04
N ASN A 401 24.35 12.74 -18.21
CA ASN A 401 25.75 13.09 -17.99
C ASN A 401 26.64 12.89 -19.23
N GLU A 402 26.36 11.90 -20.09
CA GLU A 402 27.05 11.76 -21.38
C GLU A 402 26.93 13.04 -22.25
N LEU A 403 25.78 13.72 -22.16
CA LEU A 403 25.52 14.97 -22.88
C LEU A 403 26.12 16.19 -22.15
N ALA A 404 25.89 16.26 -20.82
CA ALA A 404 26.30 17.39 -19.98
C ALA A 404 27.81 17.42 -19.70
N ARG A 405 28.48 16.27 -19.70
CA ARG A 405 29.94 16.10 -19.45
C ARG A 405 30.39 16.74 -18.17
N LEU A 406 29.76 16.33 -17.04
CA LEU A 406 30.10 16.84 -15.72
C LEU A 406 31.58 16.57 -15.37
N PRO A 407 32.25 17.48 -14.65
CA PRO A 407 33.56 17.20 -14.06
C PRO A 407 33.48 16.06 -13.05
N ARG A 408 34.63 15.59 -12.57
CA ARG A 408 34.68 14.56 -11.53
C ARG A 408 35.58 15.06 -10.37
N PRO A 409 35.14 14.95 -9.12
CA PRO A 409 33.84 14.36 -8.70
C PRO A 409 32.64 15.28 -8.93
N SER A 410 31.46 14.68 -9.16
CA SER A 410 30.20 15.44 -9.16
C SER A 410 29.06 14.63 -8.56
N ILE A 411 28.05 15.32 -8.03
CA ILE A 411 26.89 14.71 -7.41
C ILE A 411 25.63 15.31 -8.01
N VAL A 412 24.69 14.42 -8.36
CA VAL A 412 23.34 14.80 -8.79
C VAL A 412 22.36 14.42 -7.68
N VAL A 413 21.69 15.44 -7.14
CA VAL A 413 20.57 15.27 -6.20
C VAL A 413 19.29 15.13 -6.99
N PHE A 414 18.43 14.16 -6.61
CA PHE A 414 17.18 13.90 -7.29
C PHE A 414 16.12 13.36 -6.35
N PHE A 415 14.83 13.40 -6.75
CA PHE A 415 13.77 12.67 -6.07
C PHE A 415 13.49 11.34 -6.77
N GLY A 416 13.15 10.31 -5.99
CA GLY A 416 12.57 9.07 -6.49
C GLY A 416 11.09 9.25 -6.84
N ASN A 417 10.52 8.25 -7.50
CA ASN A 417 9.10 8.26 -7.89
C ASN A 417 8.15 7.73 -6.80
N ASP A 418 8.69 7.23 -5.68
CA ASP A 418 7.90 6.77 -4.53
C ASP A 418 7.53 7.96 -3.63
N PHE A 419 6.61 8.80 -4.13
CA PHE A 419 6.08 9.94 -3.42
C PHE A 419 4.70 9.62 -2.83
N ILE A 420 4.56 9.80 -1.52
CA ILE A 420 3.30 9.70 -0.79
C ILE A 420 2.98 11.10 -0.24
N PRO A 421 1.87 11.71 -0.66
CA PRO A 421 1.48 13.02 -0.16
C PRO A 421 1.06 12.95 1.32
N GLN A 422 1.11 14.06 2.01
CA GLN A 422 0.50 14.15 3.34
C GLN A 422 -1.02 14.31 3.26
N GLN A 423 -1.72 13.88 4.30
CA GLN A 423 -3.16 14.06 4.48
C GLN A 423 -3.43 14.63 5.88
N GLN A 424 -4.41 15.52 6.00
CA GLN A 424 -4.77 16.12 7.28
C GLN A 424 -6.23 16.55 7.31
N LEU A 425 -6.90 16.28 8.42
CA LEU A 425 -8.18 16.89 8.78
C LEU A 425 -7.93 18.32 9.27
N ARG A 426 -8.27 19.32 8.44
CA ARG A 426 -7.94 20.74 8.69
C ARG A 426 -9.00 21.42 9.53
N ARG A 427 -8.78 21.61 10.82
CA ARG A 427 -9.71 22.30 11.74
C ARG A 427 -9.97 23.77 11.38
N SER A 428 -9.20 24.38 10.49
CA SER A 428 -9.43 25.72 9.93
C SER A 428 -10.57 25.76 8.92
N ASN A 429 -10.89 24.64 8.27
CA ASN A 429 -12.02 24.50 7.37
C ASN A 429 -13.30 24.19 8.19
N SER A 430 -14.42 24.81 7.86
CA SER A 430 -15.70 24.63 8.57
C SER A 430 -16.23 23.19 8.49
N LEU A 431 -16.15 22.56 7.31
CA LEU A 431 -16.59 21.18 7.09
C LEU A 431 -15.73 20.17 7.87
N ASP A 432 -14.42 20.35 7.83
CA ASP A 432 -13.51 19.49 8.58
C ASP A 432 -13.68 19.66 10.10
N ARG A 433 -14.03 20.87 10.56
CA ARG A 433 -14.31 21.13 11.97
C ARG A 433 -15.58 20.41 12.43
N GLU A 434 -16.62 20.47 11.63
CA GLU A 434 -17.87 19.74 11.92
C GLU A 434 -17.61 18.23 11.97
N LEU A 435 -16.91 17.70 10.97
CA LEU A 435 -16.54 16.29 10.95
C LEU A 435 -15.66 15.89 12.14
N TYR A 436 -14.72 16.75 12.56
CA TYR A 436 -13.92 16.52 13.75
C TYR A 436 -14.77 16.41 15.02
N ILE A 437 -15.83 17.23 15.14
CA ILE A 437 -16.79 17.13 16.26
C ILE A 437 -17.52 15.79 16.22
N LYS A 438 -17.99 15.36 15.05
CA LYS A 438 -18.65 14.06 14.85
C LYS A 438 -17.70 12.88 15.22
N ILE A 439 -16.44 12.98 14.84
CA ILE A 439 -15.41 11.99 15.21
C ILE A 439 -15.21 11.95 16.72
N ASN A 440 -15.12 13.11 17.39
CA ASN A 440 -15.01 13.16 18.87
C ASN A 440 -16.21 12.48 19.54
N HIS A 441 -17.43 12.73 19.09
CA HIS A 441 -18.60 12.07 19.64
C HIS A 441 -18.54 10.54 19.46
N ALA A 442 -18.12 10.05 18.27
CA ALA A 442 -17.94 8.62 18.04
C ALA A 442 -16.90 8.00 19.00
N VAL A 443 -15.80 8.72 19.26
CA VAL A 443 -14.77 8.30 20.22
C VAL A 443 -15.31 8.33 21.68
N GLU A 444 -16.03 9.36 22.06
CA GLU A 444 -16.66 9.43 23.39
C GLU A 444 -17.64 8.28 23.62
N ASP A 445 -18.45 7.93 22.62
CA ASP A 445 -19.41 6.84 22.71
C ASP A 445 -18.68 5.48 22.75
N PHE A 446 -17.59 5.32 22.00
CA PHE A 446 -16.72 4.16 22.12
C PHE A 446 -16.13 4.05 23.54
N ASN A 447 -15.56 5.13 24.06
CA ASN A 447 -14.90 5.17 25.37
C ASN A 447 -15.88 4.91 26.53
N LYS A 448 -17.17 5.22 26.35
CA LYS A 448 -18.23 4.85 27.31
C LYS A 448 -18.60 3.37 27.23
N ALA A 449 -18.54 2.78 26.03
CA ALA A 449 -18.99 1.42 25.77
C ALA A 449 -17.88 0.36 25.97
N ARG A 450 -16.61 0.75 25.95
CA ARG A 450 -15.47 -0.15 25.95
C ARG A 450 -14.51 0.10 27.11
N GLU A 451 -13.87 -0.97 27.61
CA GLU A 451 -12.77 -0.84 28.57
C GLU A 451 -11.52 -0.23 27.93
N MET A 452 -11.25 -0.61 26.67
CA MET A 452 -10.19 -0.02 25.87
C MET A 452 -10.59 1.40 25.48
N GLN A 453 -9.71 2.35 25.76
CA GLN A 453 -9.93 3.77 25.44
C GLN A 453 -9.27 4.13 24.13
N ILE A 454 -9.81 5.10 23.43
CA ILE A 454 -9.22 5.74 22.24
C ILE A 454 -8.76 7.15 22.61
N ASN A 455 -7.51 7.47 22.25
CA ASN A 455 -7.00 8.84 22.26
C ASN A 455 -6.92 9.38 20.82
N ILE A 456 -7.39 10.60 20.61
CA ILE A 456 -7.23 11.27 19.31
C ILE A 456 -5.83 11.87 19.25
N GLU A 457 -5.08 11.43 18.25
CA GLU A 457 -3.72 11.86 17.97
C GLU A 457 -3.66 12.64 16.65
N ASN A 458 -2.62 13.45 16.46
CA ASN A 458 -2.53 14.29 15.28
C ASN A 458 -1.97 13.53 14.08
N GLU A 459 -0.82 12.87 14.21
CA GLU A 459 -0.05 12.39 13.07
C GLU A 459 0.26 10.89 13.15
N CYS A 460 0.03 10.21 12.03
CA CYS A 460 0.36 8.81 11.77
C CYS A 460 1.39 8.71 10.64
N PRO A 461 2.26 7.70 10.60
CA PRO A 461 3.01 7.39 9.39
C PRO A 461 2.13 7.25 8.15
N ALA A 462 2.73 7.46 6.97
CA ALA A 462 2.04 7.38 5.69
C ALA A 462 1.24 6.07 5.53
N ASN A 463 0.07 6.18 4.92
CA ASN A 463 -0.80 5.06 4.53
C ASN A 463 -1.74 5.49 3.39
N ASP A 464 -2.68 4.63 3.00
CA ASP A 464 -3.58 4.84 1.87
C ASP A 464 -4.48 6.08 1.97
N ASN A 465 -4.78 6.57 3.19
CA ASN A 465 -5.51 7.83 3.38
C ASN A 465 -4.84 9.03 2.69
N CYS A 466 -3.51 8.97 2.55
CA CYS A 466 -2.73 10.01 1.90
C CYS A 466 -3.15 10.27 0.44
N PHE A 467 -3.68 9.25 -0.23
CA PHE A 467 -4.08 9.33 -1.64
C PHE A 467 -5.53 9.79 -1.85
N ILE A 468 -6.38 9.72 -0.82
CA ILE A 468 -7.80 10.09 -0.93
C ILE A 468 -7.96 11.61 -0.98
N ARG A 469 -7.32 12.34 -0.07
CA ARG A 469 -7.34 13.81 -0.06
C ARG A 469 -5.96 14.37 0.23
N PRO A 470 -5.06 14.35 -0.76
CA PRO A 470 -3.71 14.86 -0.60
C PRO A 470 -3.70 16.36 -0.32
N VAL A 471 -2.80 16.79 0.57
CA VAL A 471 -2.64 18.19 0.96
C VAL A 471 -1.39 18.79 0.34
N GLY A 472 -1.53 19.96 -0.32
CA GLY A 472 -0.40 20.67 -0.95
C GLY A 472 0.15 19.97 -2.18
N ILE A 473 -0.62 19.08 -2.79
CA ILE A 473 -0.17 18.21 -3.88
C ILE A 473 0.29 18.99 -5.11
N ASP A 474 -0.39 20.08 -5.48
CA ASP A 474 -0.05 20.87 -6.68
C ASP A 474 1.36 21.48 -6.60
N VAL A 475 1.75 21.94 -5.40
CA VAL A 475 3.08 22.51 -5.16
C VAL A 475 4.14 21.40 -5.20
N ALA A 476 3.87 20.28 -4.54
CA ALA A 476 4.77 19.13 -4.53
C ALA A 476 4.99 18.57 -5.94
N LEU A 477 3.91 18.36 -6.71
CA LEU A 477 3.99 17.83 -8.08
C LEU A 477 4.78 18.74 -9.02
N LYS A 478 4.73 20.06 -8.80
CA LYS A 478 5.52 21.00 -9.62
C LYS A 478 7.01 20.76 -9.41
N VAL A 479 7.46 20.62 -8.16
CA VAL A 479 8.86 20.34 -7.84
C VAL A 479 9.27 18.95 -8.31
N LEU A 480 8.45 17.93 -8.04
CA LEU A 480 8.74 16.57 -8.42
C LEU A 480 8.84 16.36 -9.93
N LYS A 481 8.04 17.08 -10.73
CA LYS A 481 8.14 17.03 -12.20
C LYS A 481 9.48 17.50 -12.74
N ASP A 482 10.14 18.42 -12.03
CA ASP A 482 11.41 18.99 -12.43
C ASP A 482 12.59 18.21 -11.83
N GLU A 483 12.44 17.64 -10.64
CA GLU A 483 13.52 17.04 -9.85
C GLU A 483 13.47 15.51 -9.75
N CYS A 484 12.49 14.85 -10.38
CA CYS A 484 12.42 13.40 -10.45
C CYS A 484 12.73 12.88 -11.85
N PRO A 485 13.69 11.96 -12.02
CA PRO A 485 14.00 11.33 -13.31
C PRO A 485 12.83 10.51 -13.88
N MET A 486 11.97 10.01 -13.02
CA MET A 486 10.86 9.13 -13.35
C MET A 486 9.53 9.89 -13.40
N PRO A 487 8.55 9.44 -14.17
CA PRO A 487 7.22 10.03 -14.14
C PRO A 487 6.58 9.82 -12.76
N ILE A 488 5.91 10.85 -12.27
CA ILE A 488 5.12 10.80 -11.04
C ILE A 488 3.69 10.37 -11.38
N SER A 489 3.14 9.47 -10.59
CA SER A 489 1.77 8.98 -10.74
C SER A 489 0.74 10.12 -10.66
N THR A 490 -0.39 9.92 -11.32
CA THR A 490 -1.53 10.86 -11.25
C THR A 490 -2.19 10.78 -9.88
N PHE A 491 -2.55 11.93 -9.33
CA PHE A 491 -3.30 12.04 -8.08
C PHE A 491 -4.71 12.57 -8.34
N TYR A 492 -5.69 12.00 -7.65
CA TYR A 492 -7.06 12.47 -7.63
C TYR A 492 -7.34 13.12 -6.28
N ASN A 493 -8.09 14.21 -6.25
CA ASN A 493 -8.56 14.81 -5.00
C ASN A 493 -10.01 14.36 -4.78
N LEU A 494 -10.18 13.29 -4.01
CA LEU A 494 -11.48 12.68 -3.74
C LEU A 494 -12.25 13.32 -2.56
N SER A 495 -11.77 14.42 -2.04
CA SER A 495 -12.41 15.27 -1.01
C SER A 495 -12.57 14.67 0.41
N ALA A 496 -12.61 13.38 0.61
CA ALA A 496 -12.80 12.79 1.94
C ALA A 496 -11.55 12.91 2.81
N PRO A 497 -11.63 13.50 4.01
CA PRO A 497 -10.53 13.41 4.97
C PRO A 497 -10.36 11.98 5.48
N GLY A 498 -9.13 11.60 5.81
CA GLY A 498 -8.80 10.28 6.33
C GLY A 498 -8.56 10.28 7.82
N ILE A 499 -8.95 9.18 8.48
CA ILE A 499 -8.57 8.84 9.85
C ILE A 499 -7.95 7.45 9.89
N THR A 500 -7.07 7.22 10.83
CA THR A 500 -6.41 5.92 11.00
C THR A 500 -6.69 5.39 12.41
N PHE A 501 -7.36 4.25 12.49
CA PHE A 501 -7.67 3.57 13.74
C PHE A 501 -6.62 2.51 14.03
N THR A 502 -6.04 2.51 15.25
CA THR A 502 -5.03 1.53 15.61
C THR A 502 -5.61 0.35 16.39
N TYR A 503 -4.86 -0.75 16.45
CA TYR A 503 -5.26 -1.96 17.18
C TYR A 503 -4.06 -2.67 17.80
N LYS A 504 -4.33 -3.46 18.83
CA LYS A 504 -3.31 -4.14 19.63
C LYS A 504 -2.85 -5.46 19.01
N GLY A 505 -1.58 -5.72 19.22
CA GLY A 505 -0.87 -6.91 18.80
C GLY A 505 0.59 -6.78 19.18
N GLY A 506 1.48 -7.42 18.45
CA GLY A 506 2.90 -7.29 18.71
C GLY A 506 3.79 -7.94 17.67
N ASP A 507 5.06 -7.65 17.81
CA ASP A 507 6.15 -8.25 17.04
C ASP A 507 5.97 -8.13 15.51
N LEU A 508 5.48 -6.96 15.06
CA LEU A 508 5.31 -6.62 13.65
C LEU A 508 6.58 -6.93 12.84
N TYR A 509 6.43 -7.60 11.71
CA TYR A 509 7.51 -8.06 10.82
C TYR A 509 8.54 -8.97 11.52
N ARG A 510 8.15 -9.69 12.56
CA ARG A 510 8.99 -10.64 13.28
C ARG A 510 8.31 -11.99 13.42
N ALA A 511 9.06 -13.01 13.83
CA ALA A 511 8.57 -14.37 13.96
C ALA A 511 7.45 -14.57 15.02
N LEU A 512 7.30 -13.61 15.95
CA LEU A 512 6.26 -13.60 16.98
C LEU A 512 5.09 -12.68 16.63
N GLU A 513 4.93 -12.31 15.37
CA GLU A 513 3.82 -11.46 14.93
C GLU A 513 2.47 -12.05 15.34
N HIS A 514 1.66 -11.23 16.01
CA HIS A 514 0.33 -11.61 16.47
C HIS A 514 -0.60 -10.41 16.60
N VAL A 515 -1.90 -10.65 16.46
CA VAL A 515 -2.97 -9.69 16.76
C VAL A 515 -3.75 -10.14 17.97
N ASP A 516 -4.22 -9.17 18.77
CA ASP A 516 -5.19 -9.41 19.84
C ASP A 516 -6.60 -9.49 19.25
N LYS A 517 -7.26 -10.64 19.36
CA LYS A 517 -8.61 -10.86 18.79
C LYS A 517 -9.70 -9.94 19.35
N ARG A 518 -9.47 -9.28 20.51
CA ARG A 518 -10.41 -8.28 21.07
C ARG A 518 -10.59 -7.09 20.15
N PHE A 519 -9.62 -6.85 19.25
CA PHE A 519 -9.72 -5.88 18.18
C PHE A 519 -11.04 -5.99 17.39
N PHE A 520 -11.55 -7.18 17.15
CA PHE A 520 -12.79 -7.33 16.37
C PHE A 520 -13.99 -6.66 17.04
N GLY A 521 -14.12 -6.82 18.38
CA GLY A 521 -15.15 -6.11 19.13
C GLY A 521 -14.95 -4.59 19.12
N ASP A 522 -13.70 -4.12 19.23
CA ASP A 522 -13.36 -2.70 19.17
C ASP A 522 -13.65 -2.13 17.78
N MET A 523 -13.29 -2.85 16.73
CA MET A 523 -13.58 -2.48 15.33
C MET A 523 -15.08 -2.36 15.06
N LEU A 524 -15.87 -3.37 15.47
CA LEU A 524 -17.32 -3.35 15.31
C LEU A 524 -17.95 -2.14 15.99
N CYS A 525 -17.58 -1.87 17.24
CA CYS A 525 -18.07 -0.74 18.02
C CYS A 525 -17.69 0.61 17.35
N PHE A 526 -16.43 0.77 16.96
CA PHE A 526 -15.94 2.03 16.37
C PHE A 526 -16.57 2.31 15.00
N ILE A 527 -16.61 1.31 14.10
CA ILE A 527 -17.23 1.50 12.78
C ILE A 527 -18.70 1.85 12.91
N HIS A 528 -19.42 1.18 13.82
CA HIS A 528 -20.83 1.50 14.03
C HIS A 528 -21.02 2.93 14.54
N ASN A 529 -20.26 3.35 15.56
CA ASN A 529 -20.38 4.69 16.11
C ASN A 529 -20.04 5.77 15.07
N ILE A 530 -18.97 5.57 14.29
CA ILE A 530 -18.59 6.56 13.28
C ILE A 530 -19.62 6.66 12.14
N MET A 531 -20.20 5.54 11.71
CA MET A 531 -21.26 5.52 10.69
C MET A 531 -22.51 6.28 11.16
N LEU A 532 -22.90 6.13 12.44
CA LEU A 532 -24.03 6.86 13.01
C LEU A 532 -23.77 8.36 13.05
N GLN A 533 -22.56 8.77 13.43
CA GLN A 533 -22.21 10.19 13.56
C GLN A 533 -22.10 10.91 12.20
N ILE A 534 -21.58 10.22 11.17
CA ILE A 534 -21.46 10.82 9.83
C ILE A 534 -22.73 10.70 8.99
N GLY A 535 -23.70 9.92 9.46
CA GLY A 535 -24.99 9.73 8.80
C GLY A 535 -25.86 10.99 8.80
N PRO A 536 -26.99 10.98 8.07
CA PRO A 536 -27.92 12.09 8.04
C PRO A 536 -28.60 12.31 9.41
N ASP A 537 -28.87 13.57 9.74
CA ASP A 537 -29.43 13.99 11.04
C ASP A 537 -30.89 13.52 11.27
N GLU A 538 -31.59 13.03 10.25
CA GLU A 538 -32.95 12.49 10.33
C GLU A 538 -33.01 10.98 10.02
N PRO A 539 -32.92 10.09 11.00
CA PRO A 539 -32.74 8.70 10.66
C PRO A 539 -33.94 7.76 10.87
N GLN A 540 -34.90 8.07 11.69
CA GLN A 540 -35.77 7.00 12.22
C GLN A 540 -37.01 6.64 11.37
N THR A 541 -37.59 7.56 10.65
CA THR A 541 -38.87 7.32 9.91
C THR A 541 -38.69 6.49 8.64
N TYR A 542 -37.49 6.45 8.06
CA TYR A 542 -37.22 5.71 6.81
C TYR A 542 -36.75 4.28 7.08
N ILE A 543 -36.00 4.07 8.17
CA ILE A 543 -35.55 2.73 8.58
C ILE A 543 -36.74 1.83 8.94
N ASP A 544 -37.77 2.38 9.58
CA ASP A 544 -38.97 1.62 9.91
C ASP A 544 -39.78 1.22 8.68
N LYS A 545 -39.87 2.07 7.65
CA LYS A 545 -40.57 1.73 6.40
C LYS A 545 -39.87 0.63 5.60
N THR A 546 -38.55 0.73 5.43
CA THR A 546 -37.78 -0.32 4.72
C THR A 546 -37.74 -1.64 5.50
N LYS A 547 -37.72 -1.57 6.82
CA LYS A 547 -37.81 -2.75 7.69
C LYS A 547 -39.19 -3.43 7.57
N ASP A 548 -40.25 -2.65 7.54
CA ASP A 548 -41.62 -3.16 7.38
C ASP A 548 -41.87 -3.72 5.98
N GLU A 549 -41.30 -3.10 4.93
CA GLU A 549 -41.34 -3.61 3.56
C GLU A 549 -40.54 -4.91 3.40
N ALA A 550 -39.34 -5.00 3.99
CA ALA A 550 -38.53 -6.20 3.98
C ALA A 550 -39.14 -7.34 4.81
N LEU A 551 -39.72 -7.03 5.97
CA LEU A 551 -40.47 -7.98 6.79
C LEU A 551 -41.76 -8.46 6.12
N SER A 552 -42.43 -7.61 5.35
CA SER A 552 -43.59 -7.98 4.56
C SER A 552 -43.22 -8.88 3.38
N ALA A 553 -42.09 -8.60 2.69
CA ALA A 553 -41.55 -9.42 1.61
C ALA A 553 -41.12 -10.83 2.09
N LEU A 554 -40.50 -10.92 3.29
CA LEU A 554 -40.14 -12.19 3.91
C LEU A 554 -41.38 -13.01 4.33
N LYS A 555 -42.44 -12.35 4.81
CA LYS A 555 -43.70 -13.01 5.15
C LYS A 555 -44.42 -13.54 3.93
N VAL A 556 -44.32 -12.88 2.76
CA VAL A 556 -44.86 -13.36 1.46
C VAL A 556 -44.08 -14.57 1.00
N GLN A 557 -42.77 -14.61 1.11
CA GLN A 557 -41.96 -15.78 0.76
C GLN A 557 -42.20 -17.00 1.65
N ASP A 558 -42.50 -16.80 2.94
CA ASP A 558 -42.87 -17.89 3.85
C ASP A 558 -44.28 -18.39 3.65
N SER A 559 -45.23 -17.53 3.21
CA SER A 559 -46.56 -17.93 2.83
C SER A 559 -46.56 -18.76 1.53
N ASP A 560 -45.71 -18.39 0.55
CA ASP A 560 -45.57 -19.15 -0.69
C ASP A 560 -44.85 -20.50 -0.49
N LYS A 561 -43.94 -20.59 0.49
CA LYS A 561 -43.31 -21.87 0.88
C LYS A 561 -44.26 -22.78 1.65
N LYS A 562 -45.23 -22.24 2.40
CA LYS A 562 -46.29 -23.02 3.09
C LYS A 562 -47.38 -23.45 2.13
N ALA A 563 -47.71 -22.65 1.12
CA ALA A 563 -48.70 -23.01 0.10
C ALA A 563 -48.23 -24.13 -0.84
N LYS A 564 -46.91 -24.32 -1.02
CA LYS A 564 -46.31 -25.40 -1.82
C LYS A 564 -46.11 -26.72 -1.06
N LYS A 565 -46.46 -26.80 0.23
CA LYS A 565 -46.32 -28.03 1.06
C LYS A 565 -47.63 -28.74 1.41
N SER A 566 -48.77 -28.32 0.90
CA SER A 566 -50.06 -28.98 1.11
C SER A 566 -50.75 -29.26 -0.21
N ASP A 567 -50.39 -30.31 -0.90
CA ASP A 567 -51.29 -31.25 -1.53
C ASP A 567 -50.52 -32.39 -2.24
N PRO A 568 -50.51 -33.61 -1.71
CA PRO A 568 -50.17 -34.79 -2.47
C PRO A 568 -51.47 -35.58 -2.71
N ASP A 569 -52.12 -35.39 -3.87
CA ASP A 569 -52.99 -36.38 -4.50
C ASP A 569 -53.81 -35.73 -5.60
N LYS A 570 -53.40 -35.96 -6.84
CA LYS A 570 -54.27 -36.20 -8.00
C LYS A 570 -53.44 -36.49 -9.23
N GLU A 571 -53.60 -37.73 -9.70
CA GLU A 571 -53.09 -38.27 -10.95
C GLU A 571 -53.73 -37.63 -12.20
N PRO A 572 -53.16 -37.89 -13.41
CA PRO A 572 -53.28 -37.01 -14.57
C PRO A 572 -54.37 -37.44 -15.51
N LEU A 573 -55.01 -36.48 -16.13
CA LEU A 573 -55.83 -36.72 -17.35
C LEU A 573 -55.11 -36.18 -18.58
N LYS A 574 -54.92 -37.03 -19.51
CA LYS A 574 -54.45 -36.81 -20.89
C LYS A 574 -55.51 -36.09 -21.72
N GLU A 575 -55.06 -35.25 -22.65
CA GLU A 575 -55.61 -35.07 -24.02
C GLU A 575 -54.69 -34.08 -24.72
N ASP A 576 -53.95 -34.51 -25.67
CA ASP A 576 -54.10 -34.70 -27.11
C ASP A 576 -54.17 -33.41 -27.95
N VAL A 577 -53.12 -33.25 -28.76
CA VAL A 577 -53.09 -33.02 -30.23
C VAL A 577 -53.43 -31.64 -30.78
N LYS A 578 -52.44 -30.97 -31.39
CA LYS A 578 -52.23 -30.74 -32.84
C LYS A 578 -51.25 -29.63 -33.07
N ASN A 579 -50.13 -29.97 -33.68
CA ASN A 579 -49.65 -29.60 -35.01
C ASN A 579 -50.11 -28.27 -35.61
N ASP A 580 -49.14 -27.38 -35.92
CA ASP A 580 -48.80 -27.10 -37.32
C ASP A 580 -47.54 -26.20 -37.46
N THR A 581 -46.58 -26.74 -38.13
CA THR A 581 -45.80 -26.28 -39.30
C THR A 581 -45.58 -24.77 -39.48
N SER A 582 -44.47 -24.22 -39.81
CA SER A 582 -43.40 -24.61 -40.73
C SER A 582 -42.48 -23.43 -41.05
N LYS A 583 -41.31 -23.78 -41.49
CA LYS A 583 -40.38 -23.14 -42.45
C LYS A 583 -39.19 -22.39 -41.84
N THR A 584 -38.09 -23.05 -41.86
CA THR A 584 -37.05 -23.27 -42.91
C THR A 584 -36.42 -22.03 -43.48
N LEU A 585 -35.11 -21.96 -43.37
CA LEU A 585 -34.06 -22.12 -44.39
C LEU A 585 -32.73 -21.67 -43.76
N SER A 586 -31.80 -22.55 -43.56
CA SER A 586 -30.71 -23.08 -44.44
C SER A 586 -29.58 -22.08 -44.60
N ALA A 587 -28.43 -22.45 -44.15
CA ALA A 587 -27.33 -23.29 -44.66
C ALA A 587 -26.29 -22.42 -45.36
N GLN A 588 -25.05 -22.59 -45.16
CA GLN A 588 -24.02 -23.51 -45.66
C GLN A 588 -22.63 -23.01 -45.19
N THR A 589 -21.86 -23.83 -44.53
CA THR A 589 -20.73 -24.67 -44.99
C THR A 589 -19.61 -24.07 -45.80
N ASN A 590 -18.38 -24.26 -45.30
CA ASN A 590 -17.28 -25.09 -45.84
C ASN A 590 -15.99 -24.83 -45.06
N LYS A 591 -15.36 -25.79 -44.43
CA LYS A 591 -14.41 -26.85 -44.82
C LYS A 591 -13.12 -26.39 -45.49
N LYS A 592 -11.97 -26.67 -44.81
CA LYS A 592 -10.81 -27.55 -45.13
C LYS A 592 -9.66 -27.16 -44.20
N ALA A 593 -9.10 -27.99 -43.35
CA ALA A 593 -8.24 -29.18 -43.54
C ALA A 593 -6.90 -28.88 -44.22
N ASP A 594 -5.82 -29.06 -43.50
CA ASP A 594 -4.75 -30.05 -43.64
C ASP A 594 -3.58 -29.77 -42.66
N ASP A 595 -3.30 -30.73 -41.84
CA ASP A 595 -2.13 -31.61 -41.64
C ASP A 595 -0.74 -31.01 -41.72
N THR A 596 0.06 -31.18 -40.67
CA THR A 596 1.21 -32.08 -40.56
C THR A 596 1.93 -31.97 -39.19
N GLU A 597 1.93 -33.10 -38.51
CA GLU A 597 2.98 -33.94 -37.87
C GLU A 597 4.14 -33.30 -37.04
N LYS A 598 4.15 -33.79 -35.80
CA LYS A 598 5.24 -34.36 -34.96
C LYS A 598 6.43 -33.48 -34.55
N THR A 599 6.67 -33.34 -33.27
CA THR A 599 7.49 -34.26 -32.45
C THR A 599 7.43 -33.94 -30.96
N ASP A 600 7.38 -35.00 -30.26
CA ASP A 600 7.44 -35.34 -28.84
C ASP A 600 8.66 -34.76 -28.09
N THR A 601 8.46 -34.18 -26.92
CA THR A 601 9.28 -34.42 -25.71
C THR A 601 8.64 -33.73 -24.48
N THR A 602 8.11 -34.58 -23.60
CA THR A 602 7.72 -34.19 -22.22
C THR A 602 8.93 -34.04 -21.31
N PRO A 603 8.84 -33.17 -20.29
CA PRO A 603 9.09 -33.69 -18.94
C PRO A 603 7.94 -33.42 -17.98
N LYS A 604 7.69 -34.43 -17.17
CA LYS A 604 6.75 -34.49 -16.05
C LYS A 604 6.93 -33.30 -15.10
N LYS A 605 5.83 -32.60 -14.83
CA LYS A 605 5.68 -31.75 -13.64
C LYS A 605 4.77 -32.47 -12.66
N ASP A 606 5.26 -32.66 -11.46
CA ASP A 606 4.50 -33.11 -10.31
C ASP A 606 3.45 -32.06 -9.95
N ASP A 607 2.19 -32.45 -10.14
CA ASP A 607 1.01 -31.68 -9.79
C ASP A 607 0.65 -31.99 -8.33
N ASN A 608 0.95 -31.07 -7.43
CA ASN A 608 0.54 -31.12 -6.03
C ASN A 608 -0.16 -29.82 -5.63
N SER A 609 -1.13 -29.39 -6.44
CA SER A 609 -2.07 -28.34 -6.05
C SER A 609 -3.22 -28.97 -5.24
N LYS A 610 -3.10 -28.98 -3.91
CA LYS A 610 -4.24 -29.15 -3.03
C LYS A 610 -5.15 -27.93 -3.23
N LYS A 611 -6.29 -28.16 -3.89
CA LYS A 611 -7.41 -27.22 -3.88
C LYS A 611 -7.84 -27.01 -2.44
N THR A 612 -7.64 -25.81 -1.92
CA THR A 612 -8.31 -25.37 -0.69
C THR A 612 -9.75 -25.03 -1.04
N ASP A 613 -10.69 -25.83 -0.53
CA ASP A 613 -12.11 -25.54 -0.64
C ASP A 613 -12.42 -24.18 0.01
N PRO A 614 -13.28 -23.34 -0.59
CA PRO A 614 -13.65 -22.05 -0.01
C PRO A 614 -14.43 -22.29 1.29
N VAL A 615 -13.96 -21.65 2.35
CA VAL A 615 -14.71 -21.54 3.60
C VAL A 615 -16.00 -20.76 3.27
N ARG A 616 -17.17 -21.34 3.54
CA ARG A 616 -18.43 -20.59 3.48
C ARG A 616 -18.44 -19.57 4.60
N ILE A 617 -18.27 -18.30 4.23
CA ILE A 617 -18.47 -17.14 5.11
C ILE A 617 -19.96 -16.89 5.32
#